data_bd93bb1ba79510ce745c56703591294a
#
_entry.id   bd93bb1ba79510ce745c56703591294a
#
_cell.length_a   1.000
_cell.length_b   1.000
_cell.length_c   1.000
_cell.angle_alpha   90.00
_cell.angle_beta   90.00
_cell.angle_gamma   90.00
#
_symmetry.space_group_name_H-M   'P 1'
#
loop_
_entity.id
_entity.type
_entity.pdbx_description
1 polymer ?
#
loop_
_entity_poly.entity_id
_entity_poly.type
_entity_poly.pdbx_seq_one_letter_code
_entity_poly.pdbx_strand_id
1 'polypeptide(L)'
;MPSLGRLHLITDTRPGRDPLTVVRAALAAARADLVVQVRVQDSATDREAYDLAARVLALCAPYGATCLVNDRLHVALAVDAAGGHVGADDLPVAAARHVLGPTGVLGVTAREPRGAVEAVVAGATYLGVGPCHATSTKAGLPDPIGAVGVRDVVDAVDVPVIAIGGVTADRVPALRAAGAYGVAVVGAVSSAADPGRATTDLLRALA
;
A
#
# COMPACT_ATOMS: atom_id res chain seq x y z
N MET A 1 -2.07 10.94 -14.69
CA MET A 1 -1.98 10.34 -13.33
C MET A 1 -0.60 9.74 -13.14
N PRO A 2 0.03 9.83 -11.97
CA PRO A 2 1.26 9.08 -11.73
C PRO A 2 1.00 7.60 -11.98
N SER A 3 1.95 6.88 -12.58
CA SER A 3 1.82 5.46 -12.81
C SER A 3 1.83 4.75 -11.45
N LEU A 4 0.80 3.96 -11.16
CA LEU A 4 0.77 3.16 -9.95
C LEU A 4 1.78 2.02 -10.11
N GLY A 5 2.83 2.00 -9.29
CA GLY A 5 3.80 0.92 -9.27
C GLY A 5 3.16 -0.41 -8.82
N ARG A 6 3.76 -1.53 -9.21
CA ARG A 6 3.25 -2.86 -8.85
C ARG A 6 3.64 -3.33 -7.44
N LEU A 7 4.68 -2.75 -6.87
CA LEU A 7 5.13 -3.05 -5.51
C LEU A 7 4.82 -1.88 -4.58
N HIS A 8 4.00 -2.11 -3.56
CA HIS A 8 3.70 -1.15 -2.51
C HIS A 8 4.44 -1.55 -1.23
N LEU A 9 5.36 -0.71 -0.78
CA LEU A 9 6.00 -0.84 0.53
C LEU A 9 5.28 0.04 1.54
N ILE A 10 4.69 -0.58 2.57
CA ILE A 10 4.08 0.14 3.68
C ILE A 10 5.11 0.27 4.80
N THR A 11 5.30 1.47 5.34
CA THR A 11 6.27 1.71 6.41
C THR A 11 5.89 0.97 7.70
N ASP A 12 6.91 0.44 8.37
CA ASP A 12 6.78 -0.24 9.67
C ASP A 12 7.41 0.66 10.75
N THR A 13 6.57 1.28 11.57
CA THR A 13 6.99 2.18 12.64
C THR A 13 6.85 1.56 14.04
N ARG A 14 6.73 0.23 14.12
CA ARG A 14 6.73 -0.48 15.41
C ARG A 14 8.06 -0.28 16.13
N PRO A 15 8.10 -0.38 17.47
CA PRO A 15 9.31 -0.22 18.24
C PRO A 15 10.49 -1.04 17.70
N GLY A 16 11.66 -0.42 17.60
CA GLY A 16 12.89 -1.05 17.07
C GLY A 16 12.97 -1.14 15.55
N ARG A 17 12.03 -0.55 14.79
CA ARG A 17 12.08 -0.45 13.33
C ARG A 17 12.63 0.91 12.87
N ASP A 18 13.38 0.88 11.76
CA ASP A 18 13.83 2.10 11.07
C ASP A 18 13.22 2.15 9.65
N PRO A 19 12.05 2.77 9.50
CA PRO A 19 11.36 2.82 8.22
C PRO A 19 12.16 3.54 7.14
N LEU A 20 12.97 4.53 7.48
CA LEU A 20 13.71 5.32 6.49
C LEU A 20 14.88 4.55 5.88
N THR A 21 15.59 3.75 6.68
CA THR A 21 16.63 2.86 6.16
C THR A 21 16.03 1.81 5.24
N VAL A 22 14.89 1.23 5.61
CA VAL A 22 14.17 0.25 4.76
C VAL A 22 13.72 0.89 3.45
N VAL A 23 13.11 2.08 3.50
CA VAL A 23 12.64 2.82 2.31
C VAL A 23 13.81 3.16 1.37
N ARG A 24 14.97 3.63 1.90
CA ARG A 24 16.16 3.89 1.07
C ARG A 24 16.64 2.64 0.32
N ALA A 25 16.73 1.51 1.02
CA ALA A 25 17.16 0.26 0.42
C ALA A 25 16.19 -0.23 -0.67
N ALA A 26 14.89 -0.13 -0.39
CA ALA A 26 13.84 -0.50 -1.35
C ALA A 26 13.85 0.41 -2.59
N LEU A 27 13.97 1.73 -2.43
CA LEU A 27 14.03 2.70 -3.54
C LEU A 27 15.26 2.48 -4.43
N ALA A 28 16.41 2.16 -3.85
CA ALA A 28 17.62 1.83 -4.62
C ALA A 28 17.43 0.61 -5.52
N ALA A 29 16.62 -0.37 -5.09
CA ALA A 29 16.31 -1.59 -5.82
C ALA A 29 15.18 -1.42 -6.86
N ALA A 30 14.09 -0.71 -6.49
CA ALA A 30 12.83 -0.67 -7.26
C ALA A 30 12.65 0.60 -8.10
N ARG A 31 13.31 1.71 -7.72
CA ARG A 31 13.16 3.02 -8.39
C ARG A 31 11.68 3.44 -8.52
N ALA A 32 11.25 3.82 -9.74
CA ALA A 32 9.90 4.29 -10.03
C ALA A 32 8.80 3.21 -9.91
N ASP A 33 9.17 1.93 -9.90
CA ASP A 33 8.19 0.83 -9.74
C ASP A 33 7.70 0.65 -8.31
N LEU A 34 8.23 1.46 -7.36
CA LEU A 34 7.84 1.43 -5.96
C LEU A 34 6.78 2.50 -5.64
N VAL A 35 5.74 2.08 -4.95
CA VAL A 35 4.86 2.96 -4.19
C VAL A 35 5.23 2.82 -2.72
N VAL A 36 5.55 3.92 -2.04
CA VAL A 36 5.77 3.94 -0.60
C VAL A 36 4.54 4.50 0.09
N GLN A 37 3.88 3.68 0.90
CA GLN A 37 2.76 4.11 1.73
C GLN A 37 3.25 4.38 3.15
N VAL A 38 3.20 5.64 3.56
CA VAL A 38 3.56 6.06 4.91
C VAL A 38 2.45 5.69 5.88
N ARG A 39 2.71 4.71 6.74
CA ARG A 39 1.84 4.30 7.83
C ARG A 39 2.58 4.45 9.15
N VAL A 40 1.97 5.14 10.11
CA VAL A 40 2.44 5.25 11.50
C VAL A 40 1.57 4.41 12.42
N GLN A 41 2.02 4.20 13.67
CA GLN A 41 1.17 3.57 14.68
C GLN A 41 -0.02 4.49 15.01
N ASP A 42 -1.12 3.90 15.47
CA ASP A 42 -2.35 4.63 15.79
C ASP A 42 -2.15 5.64 16.93
N SER A 43 -1.18 5.37 17.83
CA SER A 43 -0.76 6.27 18.92
C SER A 43 0.11 7.43 18.47
N ALA A 44 0.62 7.44 17.23
CA ALA A 44 1.47 8.53 16.74
C ALA A 44 0.66 9.81 16.54
N THR A 45 1.29 10.94 16.81
CA THR A 45 0.72 12.27 16.55
C THR A 45 0.72 12.61 15.05
N ASP A 46 -0.09 13.60 14.65
CA ASP A 46 -0.05 14.12 13.28
C ASP A 46 1.30 14.76 12.94
N ARG A 47 1.99 15.35 13.94
CA ARG A 47 3.35 15.87 13.76
C ARG A 47 4.32 14.75 13.37
N GLU A 48 4.31 13.64 14.07
CA GLU A 48 5.17 12.48 13.77
C GLU A 48 4.86 11.89 12.40
N ALA A 49 3.56 11.79 12.04
CA ALA A 49 3.13 11.34 10.73
C ALA A 49 3.61 12.28 9.61
N TYR A 50 3.47 13.60 9.82
CA TYR A 50 3.94 14.64 8.90
C TYR A 50 5.45 14.56 8.70
N ASP A 51 6.22 14.53 9.79
CA ASP A 51 7.68 14.50 9.73
C ASP A 51 8.21 13.26 9.01
N LEU A 52 7.58 12.09 9.24
CA LEU A 52 7.91 10.86 8.51
C LEU A 52 7.52 10.97 7.02
N ALA A 53 6.30 11.45 6.72
CA ALA A 53 5.80 11.57 5.35
C ALA A 53 6.66 12.52 4.51
N ALA A 54 7.03 13.68 5.05
CA ALA A 54 7.91 14.63 4.38
C ALA A 54 9.29 14.03 4.06
N ARG A 55 9.87 13.28 5.00
CA ARG A 55 11.15 12.58 4.80
C ARG A 55 11.05 11.47 3.75
N VAL A 56 9.99 10.68 3.78
CA VAL A 56 9.75 9.62 2.78
C VAL A 56 9.53 10.22 1.40
N LEU A 57 8.73 11.28 1.29
CA LEU A 57 8.51 11.99 0.02
C LEU A 57 9.83 12.50 -0.59
N ALA A 58 10.68 13.13 0.24
CA ALA A 58 12.00 13.58 -0.19
C ALA A 58 12.91 12.42 -0.66
N LEU A 59 12.78 11.23 -0.07
CA LEU A 59 13.49 10.04 -0.53
C LEU A 59 12.93 9.49 -1.86
N CYS A 60 11.62 9.56 -2.07
CA CYS A 60 10.96 9.08 -3.29
C CYS A 60 11.27 9.95 -4.51
N ALA A 61 11.36 11.27 -4.34
CA ALA A 61 11.47 12.23 -5.42
C ALA A 61 12.61 11.95 -6.43
N PRO A 62 13.87 11.65 -6.03
CA PRO A 62 14.95 11.37 -6.97
C PRO A 62 14.75 10.10 -7.82
N TYR A 63 13.87 9.20 -7.38
CA TYR A 63 13.57 7.95 -8.07
C TYR A 63 12.29 8.00 -8.91
N GLY A 64 11.50 9.07 -8.80
CA GLY A 64 10.17 9.15 -9.39
C GLY A 64 9.16 8.17 -8.76
N ALA A 65 9.44 7.69 -7.55
CA ALA A 65 8.57 6.75 -6.83
C ALA A 65 7.37 7.48 -6.22
N THR A 66 6.21 6.83 -6.21
CA THR A 66 4.99 7.41 -5.65
C THR A 66 4.99 7.32 -4.13
N CYS A 67 4.65 8.42 -3.45
CA CYS A 67 4.44 8.47 -2.01
C CYS A 67 2.94 8.65 -1.71
N LEU A 68 2.40 7.79 -0.85
CA LEU A 68 1.03 7.85 -0.33
C LEU A 68 1.05 7.92 1.20
N VAL A 69 -0.01 8.47 1.80
CA VAL A 69 -0.17 8.47 3.27
C VAL A 69 -1.39 7.63 3.65
N ASN A 70 -1.21 6.73 4.62
CA ASN A 70 -2.28 5.90 5.15
C ASN A 70 -3.14 6.68 6.14
N ASP A 71 -4.46 6.56 6.03
CA ASP A 71 -5.52 7.09 6.90
C ASP A 71 -5.55 8.63 7.02
N ARG A 72 -4.43 9.27 7.26
CA ARG A 72 -4.29 10.71 7.56
C ARG A 72 -4.20 11.56 6.28
N LEU A 73 -5.31 11.69 5.56
CA LEU A 73 -5.36 12.40 4.28
C LEU A 73 -4.97 13.88 4.38
N HIS A 74 -5.23 14.53 5.52
CA HIS A 74 -4.76 15.90 5.79
C HIS A 74 -3.24 16.00 5.81
N VAL A 75 -2.54 14.97 6.31
CA VAL A 75 -1.06 14.89 6.23
C VAL A 75 -0.62 14.69 4.79
N ALA A 76 -1.32 13.84 4.00
CA ALA A 76 -1.02 13.66 2.59
C ALA A 76 -1.04 15.00 1.83
N LEU A 77 -2.07 15.82 2.07
CA LEU A 77 -2.19 17.17 1.48
C LEU A 77 -1.11 18.11 1.98
N ALA A 78 -0.81 18.07 3.29
CA ALA A 78 0.17 18.99 3.89
C ALA A 78 1.62 18.77 3.40
N VAL A 79 1.95 17.55 2.93
CA VAL A 79 3.28 17.22 2.38
C VAL A 79 3.31 17.15 0.85
N ASP A 80 2.19 17.44 0.17
CA ASP A 80 2.03 17.28 -1.28
C ASP A 80 2.31 15.84 -1.77
N ALA A 81 1.89 14.83 -0.99
CA ALA A 81 1.94 13.45 -1.43
C ALA A 81 0.97 13.19 -2.59
N ALA A 82 1.22 12.15 -3.38
CA ALA A 82 0.36 11.82 -4.53
C ALA A 82 -1.08 11.46 -4.14
N GLY A 83 -1.32 11.17 -2.86
CA GLY A 83 -2.64 10.85 -2.31
C GLY A 83 -2.54 10.02 -1.04
N GLY A 84 -3.55 9.19 -0.79
CA GLY A 84 -3.60 8.37 0.41
C GLY A 84 -4.34 7.05 0.23
N HIS A 85 -4.40 6.29 1.31
CA HIS A 85 -5.13 5.03 1.40
C HIS A 85 -6.01 5.03 2.64
N VAL A 86 -7.24 4.55 2.52
CA VAL A 86 -8.18 4.41 3.62
C VAL A 86 -8.64 2.97 3.80
N GLY A 87 -8.78 2.54 5.04
CA GLY A 87 -9.32 1.25 5.46
C GLY A 87 -10.81 1.32 5.75
N ALA A 88 -11.34 0.22 6.31
CA ALA A 88 -12.77 0.06 6.56
C ALA A 88 -13.31 0.99 7.68
N ASP A 89 -12.46 1.32 8.65
CA ASP A 89 -12.83 2.12 9.83
C ASP A 89 -12.41 3.60 9.70
N ASP A 90 -11.85 3.98 8.54
CA ASP A 90 -11.41 5.34 8.26
C ASP A 90 -12.52 6.18 7.62
N LEU A 91 -12.15 7.32 7.01
CA LEU A 91 -13.12 8.15 6.29
C LEU A 91 -13.87 7.36 5.21
N PRO A 92 -15.20 7.52 5.09
CA PRO A 92 -15.93 6.98 3.96
C PRO A 92 -15.31 7.41 2.62
N VAL A 93 -15.29 6.51 1.63
CA VAL A 93 -14.56 6.70 0.37
C VAL A 93 -14.93 8.01 -0.34
N ALA A 94 -16.21 8.37 -0.38
CA ALA A 94 -16.67 9.62 -0.98
C ALA A 94 -16.13 10.86 -0.23
N ALA A 95 -16.02 10.79 1.10
CA ALA A 95 -15.43 11.86 1.91
C ALA A 95 -13.92 11.95 1.69
N ALA A 96 -13.24 10.80 1.63
CA ALA A 96 -11.81 10.71 1.32
C ALA A 96 -11.50 11.29 -0.08
N ARG A 97 -12.35 10.97 -1.08
CA ARG A 97 -12.26 11.54 -2.43
C ARG A 97 -12.48 13.06 -2.43
N HIS A 98 -13.43 13.55 -1.64
CA HIS A 98 -13.65 14.99 -1.50
C HIS A 98 -12.42 15.70 -0.91
N VAL A 99 -11.79 15.12 0.11
CA VAL A 99 -10.56 15.66 0.72
C VAL A 99 -9.41 15.70 -0.26
N LEU A 100 -9.14 14.60 -0.98
CA LEU A 100 -8.00 14.49 -1.92
C LEU A 100 -8.23 15.22 -3.25
N GLY A 101 -9.46 15.67 -3.51
CA GLY A 101 -9.82 16.24 -4.81
C GLY A 101 -9.90 15.19 -5.92
N PRO A 102 -10.22 15.59 -7.17
CA PRO A 102 -10.50 14.64 -8.27
C PRO A 102 -9.28 13.90 -8.81
N THR A 103 -8.09 14.41 -8.61
CA THR A 103 -6.83 13.91 -9.22
C THR A 103 -5.93 13.14 -8.26
N GLY A 104 -6.17 13.24 -6.94
CA GLY A 104 -5.39 12.54 -5.93
C GLY A 104 -5.53 11.02 -6.05
N VAL A 105 -4.46 10.28 -5.82
CA VAL A 105 -4.51 8.82 -5.75
C VAL A 105 -5.23 8.40 -4.48
N LEU A 106 -6.35 7.67 -4.60
CA LEU A 106 -7.10 7.15 -3.46
C LEU A 106 -7.11 5.63 -3.49
N GLY A 107 -6.36 5.03 -2.58
CA GLY A 107 -6.44 3.60 -2.30
C GLY A 107 -7.53 3.30 -1.28
N VAL A 108 -8.21 2.19 -1.46
CA VAL A 108 -9.27 1.75 -0.54
C VAL A 108 -9.11 0.25 -0.25
N THR A 109 -9.25 -0.11 1.03
CA THR A 109 -9.27 -1.53 1.41
C THR A 109 -10.61 -2.15 1.02
N ALA A 110 -10.56 -3.31 0.33
CA ALA A 110 -11.72 -4.13 0.02
C ALA A 110 -11.40 -5.62 0.27
N ARG A 111 -12.42 -6.45 0.51
CA ARG A 111 -12.27 -7.88 0.74
C ARG A 111 -13.18 -8.74 -0.10
N GLU A 112 -14.24 -8.17 -0.63
CA GLU A 112 -15.30 -8.85 -1.36
C GLU A 112 -15.76 -8.00 -2.55
N PRO A 113 -16.32 -8.62 -3.59
CA PRO A 113 -16.71 -7.94 -4.83
C PRO A 113 -17.64 -6.74 -4.62
N ARG A 114 -18.65 -6.89 -3.77
CA ARG A 114 -19.63 -5.82 -3.52
C ARG A 114 -18.98 -4.56 -2.97
N GLY A 115 -18.21 -4.69 -1.88
CA GLY A 115 -17.51 -3.55 -1.28
C GLY A 115 -16.46 -2.94 -2.22
N ALA A 116 -15.85 -3.76 -3.08
CA ALA A 116 -14.91 -3.30 -4.11
C ALA A 116 -15.61 -2.41 -5.15
N VAL A 117 -16.76 -2.84 -5.68
CA VAL A 117 -17.56 -2.05 -6.63
C VAL A 117 -18.05 -0.75 -5.99
N GLU A 118 -18.57 -0.81 -4.76
CA GLU A 118 -19.01 0.37 -4.02
C GLU A 118 -17.85 1.38 -3.83
N ALA A 119 -16.64 0.91 -3.50
CA ALA A 119 -15.45 1.74 -3.34
C ALA A 119 -15.05 2.42 -4.67
N VAL A 120 -15.07 1.69 -5.78
CA VAL A 120 -14.75 2.23 -7.12
C VAL A 120 -15.76 3.31 -7.53
N VAL A 121 -17.05 3.04 -7.37
CA VAL A 121 -18.11 4.02 -7.65
C VAL A 121 -17.96 5.28 -6.81
N ALA A 122 -17.53 5.13 -5.54
CA ALA A 122 -17.26 6.26 -4.65
C ALA A 122 -15.93 6.99 -4.91
N GLY A 123 -15.12 6.52 -5.87
CA GLY A 123 -13.93 7.23 -6.36
C GLY A 123 -12.59 6.63 -5.99
N ALA A 124 -12.51 5.36 -5.57
CA ALA A 124 -11.23 4.67 -5.41
C ALA A 124 -10.47 4.60 -6.75
N THR A 125 -9.16 4.83 -6.73
CA THR A 125 -8.29 4.70 -7.92
C THR A 125 -7.53 3.38 -7.96
N TYR A 126 -7.41 2.70 -6.83
CA TYR A 126 -6.94 1.33 -6.71
C TYR A 126 -7.51 0.70 -5.43
N LEU A 127 -7.49 -0.62 -5.35
CA LEU A 127 -7.95 -1.36 -4.18
C LEU A 127 -6.79 -2.13 -3.54
N GLY A 128 -6.70 -2.04 -2.19
CA GLY A 128 -5.89 -2.93 -1.37
C GLY A 128 -6.75 -4.11 -0.93
N VAL A 129 -6.44 -5.33 -1.39
CA VAL A 129 -7.30 -6.50 -1.20
C VAL A 129 -6.61 -7.56 -0.33
N GLY A 130 -7.24 -7.90 0.80
CA GLY A 130 -6.69 -8.86 1.75
C GLY A 130 -7.37 -8.86 3.13
N PRO A 131 -6.75 -9.56 4.12
CA PRO A 131 -5.45 -10.22 4.03
C PRO A 131 -5.50 -11.48 3.15
N CYS A 132 -4.50 -11.63 2.27
CA CYS A 132 -4.43 -12.82 1.40
C CYS A 132 -3.93 -14.05 2.16
N HIS A 133 -3.05 -13.86 3.13
CA HIS A 133 -2.47 -14.89 3.99
C HIS A 133 -2.41 -14.40 5.44
N ALA A 134 -2.23 -15.35 6.38
CA ALA A 134 -2.01 -15.00 7.78
C ALA A 134 -0.83 -14.04 7.96
N THR A 135 -1.01 -13.03 8.81
CA THR A 135 0.00 -12.00 9.07
C THR A 135 -0.12 -11.49 10.50
N SER A 136 1.00 -11.12 11.09
CA SER A 136 1.09 -10.52 12.43
C SER A 136 1.39 -9.01 12.41
N THR A 137 1.40 -8.39 11.22
CA THR A 137 1.80 -6.98 11.07
C THR A 137 0.75 -6.01 11.61
N LYS A 138 -0.53 -6.36 11.50
CA LYS A 138 -1.68 -5.63 12.08
C LYS A 138 -2.50 -6.63 12.89
N ALA A 139 -2.87 -6.27 14.11
CA ALA A 139 -3.78 -7.07 14.94
C ALA A 139 -5.24 -6.93 14.47
N GLY A 140 -6.09 -7.88 14.84
CA GLY A 140 -7.53 -7.82 14.58
C GLY A 140 -7.92 -8.02 13.11
N LEU A 141 -7.01 -8.50 12.25
CA LEU A 141 -7.36 -8.81 10.87
C LEU A 141 -8.28 -10.04 10.80
N PRO A 142 -9.26 -10.02 9.88
CA PRO A 142 -10.13 -11.17 9.64
C PRO A 142 -9.36 -12.32 8.95
N ASP A 143 -10.02 -13.48 8.79
CA ASP A 143 -9.45 -14.65 8.15
C ASP A 143 -8.94 -14.36 6.73
N PRO A 144 -7.83 -15.00 6.30
CA PRO A 144 -7.29 -14.81 4.96
C PRO A 144 -8.26 -15.22 3.85
N ILE A 145 -8.32 -14.42 2.77
CA ILE A 145 -9.18 -14.69 1.60
C ILE A 145 -8.49 -15.53 0.53
N GLY A 146 -7.17 -15.68 0.60
CA GLY A 146 -6.40 -16.42 -0.39
C GLY A 146 -6.42 -15.79 -1.80
N ALA A 147 -5.86 -16.51 -2.76
CA ALA A 147 -5.86 -16.10 -4.17
C ALA A 147 -7.27 -16.14 -4.79
N VAL A 148 -8.16 -16.98 -4.27
CA VAL A 148 -9.56 -17.08 -4.76
C VAL A 148 -10.29 -15.77 -4.46
N GLY A 149 -10.28 -15.31 -3.21
CA GLY A 149 -10.92 -14.03 -2.87
C GLY A 149 -10.32 -12.82 -3.58
N VAL A 150 -9.00 -12.86 -3.91
CA VAL A 150 -8.38 -11.83 -4.77
C VAL A 150 -8.97 -11.87 -6.17
N ARG A 151 -9.12 -13.06 -6.77
CA ARG A 151 -9.74 -13.23 -8.11
C ARG A 151 -11.16 -12.72 -8.12
N ASP A 152 -11.97 -13.08 -7.13
CA ASP A 152 -13.38 -12.65 -7.05
C ASP A 152 -13.51 -11.12 -7.09
N VAL A 153 -12.59 -10.41 -6.41
CA VAL A 153 -12.55 -8.94 -6.43
C VAL A 153 -12.04 -8.42 -7.78
N VAL A 154 -10.97 -9.00 -8.34
CA VAL A 154 -10.43 -8.60 -9.65
C VAL A 154 -11.47 -8.71 -10.74
N ASP A 155 -12.24 -9.80 -10.77
CA ASP A 155 -13.27 -10.04 -11.78
C ASP A 155 -14.46 -9.04 -11.68
N ALA A 156 -14.58 -8.32 -10.57
CA ALA A 156 -15.68 -7.37 -10.30
C ALA A 156 -15.35 -5.90 -10.61
N VAL A 157 -14.08 -5.55 -10.84
CA VAL A 157 -13.65 -4.14 -10.95
C VAL A 157 -12.62 -3.93 -12.06
N ASP A 158 -12.58 -2.70 -12.62
CA ASP A 158 -11.62 -2.32 -13.66
C ASP A 158 -10.41 -1.52 -13.11
N VAL A 159 -10.34 -1.26 -11.80
CA VAL A 159 -9.20 -0.54 -11.20
C VAL A 159 -8.11 -1.53 -10.75
N PRO A 160 -6.83 -1.08 -10.63
CA PRO A 160 -5.76 -1.93 -10.13
C PRO A 160 -6.06 -2.52 -8.75
N VAL A 161 -5.90 -3.85 -8.63
CA VAL A 161 -6.01 -4.58 -7.36
C VAL A 161 -4.62 -4.90 -6.84
N ILE A 162 -4.31 -4.43 -5.63
CA ILE A 162 -3.05 -4.65 -4.91
C ILE A 162 -3.30 -5.66 -3.80
N ALA A 163 -2.78 -6.87 -3.95
CA ALA A 163 -2.95 -7.93 -2.97
C ALA A 163 -2.06 -7.68 -1.74
N ILE A 164 -2.64 -7.78 -0.53
CA ILE A 164 -1.96 -7.48 0.73
C ILE A 164 -2.21 -8.55 1.79
N GLY A 165 -1.33 -8.60 2.79
CA GLY A 165 -1.44 -9.47 3.96
C GLY A 165 -0.70 -10.79 3.79
N GLY A 166 0.40 -10.95 4.54
CA GLY A 166 1.25 -12.14 4.54
C GLY A 166 1.90 -12.44 3.18
N VAL A 167 2.06 -11.44 2.32
CA VAL A 167 2.69 -11.60 1.00
C VAL A 167 4.19 -11.74 1.15
N THR A 168 4.75 -12.75 0.48
CA THR A 168 6.17 -13.05 0.34
C THR A 168 6.48 -13.34 -1.14
N ALA A 169 7.73 -13.28 -1.57
CA ALA A 169 8.08 -13.43 -2.99
C ALA A 169 7.58 -14.75 -3.62
N ASP A 170 7.61 -15.85 -2.86
CA ASP A 170 7.09 -17.16 -3.29
C ASP A 170 5.57 -17.20 -3.47
N ARG A 171 4.83 -16.30 -2.83
CA ARG A 171 3.36 -16.19 -2.93
C ARG A 171 2.88 -15.27 -4.05
N VAL A 172 3.75 -14.38 -4.53
CA VAL A 172 3.40 -13.42 -5.59
C VAL A 172 2.87 -14.09 -6.86
N PRO A 173 3.46 -15.18 -7.41
CA PRO A 173 2.98 -15.79 -8.64
C PRO A 173 1.51 -16.23 -8.58
N ALA A 174 1.07 -16.81 -7.45
CA ALA A 174 -0.32 -17.22 -7.28
C ALA A 174 -1.29 -16.02 -7.25
N LEU A 175 -0.90 -14.91 -6.61
CA LEU A 175 -1.69 -13.68 -6.57
C LEU A 175 -1.74 -13.00 -7.95
N ARG A 176 -0.63 -13.02 -8.70
CA ARG A 176 -0.59 -12.54 -10.09
C ARG A 176 -1.48 -13.38 -11.01
N ALA A 177 -1.44 -14.73 -10.87
CA ALA A 177 -2.33 -15.63 -11.60
C ALA A 177 -3.82 -15.43 -11.25
N ALA A 178 -4.11 -14.91 -10.05
CA ALA A 178 -5.45 -14.48 -9.64
C ALA A 178 -5.86 -13.11 -10.25
N GLY A 179 -4.98 -12.44 -11.02
CA GLY A 179 -5.25 -11.17 -11.68
C GLY A 179 -4.83 -9.94 -10.88
N ALA A 180 -4.21 -10.09 -9.70
CA ALA A 180 -3.70 -8.93 -8.96
C ALA A 180 -2.74 -8.12 -9.83
N TYR A 181 -2.94 -6.79 -9.89
CA TYR A 181 -2.04 -5.87 -10.58
C TYR A 181 -0.67 -5.82 -9.93
N GLY A 182 -0.64 -5.83 -8.60
CA GLY A 182 0.56 -5.78 -7.80
C GLY A 182 0.35 -6.30 -6.39
N VAL A 183 1.33 -6.10 -5.53
CA VAL A 183 1.28 -6.52 -4.13
C VAL A 183 1.72 -5.41 -3.18
N ALA A 184 1.19 -5.44 -1.95
CA ALA A 184 1.66 -4.60 -0.85
C ALA A 184 2.28 -5.45 0.26
N VAL A 185 3.39 -4.97 0.79
CA VAL A 185 4.18 -5.64 1.82
C VAL A 185 4.57 -4.69 2.94
N VAL A 186 4.69 -5.25 4.14
CA VAL A 186 5.34 -4.62 5.29
C VAL A 186 6.51 -5.51 5.73
N GLY A 187 6.21 -6.57 6.47
CA GLY A 187 7.20 -7.44 7.10
C GLY A 187 8.14 -8.15 6.13
N ALA A 188 7.69 -8.49 4.93
CA ALA A 188 8.53 -9.15 3.93
C ALA A 188 9.78 -8.34 3.56
N VAL A 189 9.72 -7.01 3.69
CA VAL A 189 10.86 -6.11 3.44
C VAL A 189 11.39 -5.54 4.76
N SER A 190 10.53 -5.03 5.65
CA SER A 190 10.97 -4.37 6.89
C SER A 190 11.63 -5.29 7.90
N SER A 191 11.38 -6.60 7.85
CA SER A 191 11.99 -7.61 8.73
C SER A 191 13.10 -8.42 8.05
N ALA A 192 13.39 -8.15 6.78
CA ALA A 192 14.45 -8.84 6.05
C ALA A 192 15.83 -8.37 6.55
N ALA A 193 16.80 -9.29 6.57
CA ALA A 193 18.20 -8.95 6.87
C ALA A 193 18.78 -8.00 5.80
N ASP A 194 18.32 -8.11 4.56
CA ASP A 194 18.66 -7.23 3.44
C ASP A 194 17.34 -6.77 2.75
N PRO A 195 16.80 -5.58 3.12
CA PRO A 195 15.60 -5.04 2.52
C PRO A 195 15.70 -4.78 1.01
N GLY A 196 16.89 -4.43 0.50
CA GLY A 196 17.12 -4.20 -0.92
C GLY A 196 16.98 -5.48 -1.73
N ARG A 197 17.59 -6.57 -1.25
CA ARG A 197 17.45 -7.89 -1.85
C ARG A 197 16.03 -8.40 -1.79
N ALA A 198 15.36 -8.28 -0.64
CA ALA A 198 13.96 -8.68 -0.50
C ALA A 198 13.05 -7.92 -1.48
N THR A 199 13.30 -6.62 -1.69
CA THR A 199 12.59 -5.81 -2.69
C THR A 199 12.84 -6.32 -4.11
N THR A 200 14.10 -6.63 -4.45
CA THR A 200 14.46 -7.18 -5.77
C THR A 200 13.78 -8.53 -6.03
N ASP A 201 13.74 -9.41 -5.02
CA ASP A 201 13.10 -10.73 -5.15
C ASP A 201 11.58 -10.61 -5.35
N LEU A 202 10.91 -9.66 -4.68
CA LEU A 202 9.50 -9.33 -4.90
C LEU A 202 9.24 -8.80 -6.32
N LEU A 203 10.09 -7.89 -6.81
CA LEU A 203 9.96 -7.35 -8.17
C LEU A 203 10.15 -8.41 -9.25
N ARG A 204 11.11 -9.33 -9.07
CA ARG A 204 11.28 -10.48 -9.98
C ARG A 204 10.06 -11.39 -10.00
N ALA A 205 9.44 -11.60 -8.84
CA ALA A 205 8.22 -12.41 -8.75
C ALA A 205 6.99 -11.72 -9.38
N LEU A 206 6.99 -10.37 -9.48
CA LEU A 206 5.95 -9.56 -10.12
C LEU A 206 6.11 -9.46 -11.65
N ALA A 207 7.31 -9.71 -12.18
CA ALA A 207 7.59 -9.63 -13.61
C ALA A 207 6.81 -10.69 -14.39
#